data_75ebf7b88db8366acad6d2c6019bd597
#
_entry.id   75ebf7b88db8366acad6d2c6019bd597
#
_cell.length_a   1.000
_cell.length_b   1.000
_cell.length_c   1.000
_cell.angle_alpha   90.00
_cell.angle_beta   90.00
_cell.angle_gamma   90.00
#
_symmetry.space_group_name_H-M   'P 1'
#
loop_
_entity.id
_entity.type
_entity.pdbx_description
1 polymer ?
#
loop_
_entity_poly.entity_id
_entity_poly.type
_entity_poly.pdbx_seq_one_letter_code
_entity_poly.pdbx_strand_id
1 'polypeptide(L)'
;KCIDDEIPFEIPQGWEWCRFSSIYKTLTDGTHSTPHYTESGIPFLSVKDMSSGILRFNNTKYISENEHIELSKRCHPQKGDLLLSKVGTTGIPLIIETEKEFSIFVSLALIKFTSIPIDKRFLIHLINSPLVQEQVQENTRGVGNKNWVLTAIANTLILLPPLNEQLRISDKIDELSPIISKYAMSQQRLENLNANINGLLRKSILQEAIQGKLIPQIKEEGTAQELLEQIRQEKFQLVKDGKLKKSALTDSVI
;
A
#
# COMPACT_ATOMS: atom_id res chain seq x y z
N LYS A 1 -30.32 -17.79 10.67
CA LYS A 1 -30.35 -18.02 9.22
C LYS A 1 -29.35 -19.12 8.93
N CYS A 2 -29.77 -20.21 8.27
CA CYS A 2 -28.85 -21.27 7.84
C CYS A 2 -27.78 -20.64 6.93
N ILE A 3 -26.53 -21.11 7.05
CA ILE A 3 -25.42 -20.63 6.23
C ILE A 3 -25.23 -21.48 4.97
N ASP A 4 -25.94 -22.62 4.86
CA ASP A 4 -25.75 -23.60 3.78
C ASP A 4 -25.92 -23.01 2.37
N ASP A 5 -26.85 -22.08 2.20
CA ASP A 5 -27.09 -21.40 0.93
C ASP A 5 -26.03 -20.32 0.59
N GLU A 6 -25.14 -20.01 1.54
CA GLU A 6 -24.14 -18.96 1.41
C GLU A 6 -22.71 -19.51 1.27
N ILE A 7 -22.53 -20.86 1.39
CA ILE A 7 -21.22 -21.52 1.34
C ILE A 7 -20.67 -21.43 -0.10
N PRO A 8 -19.51 -20.77 -0.31
CA PRO A 8 -19.00 -20.55 -1.66
C PRO A 8 -18.25 -21.76 -2.25
N PHE A 9 -17.73 -22.67 -1.41
CA PHE A 9 -16.97 -23.85 -1.84
C PHE A 9 -16.91 -24.91 -0.73
N GLU A 10 -16.53 -26.14 -1.09
CA GLU A 10 -16.30 -27.22 -0.16
C GLU A 10 -15.00 -27.01 0.64
N ILE A 11 -15.02 -27.39 1.93
CA ILE A 11 -13.87 -27.26 2.83
C ILE A 11 -13.37 -28.66 3.24
N PRO A 12 -12.09 -28.81 3.70
CA PRO A 12 -11.56 -30.06 4.18
C PRO A 12 -12.36 -30.64 5.36
N GLN A 13 -12.33 -31.95 5.50
CA GLN A 13 -12.95 -32.61 6.65
C GLN A 13 -12.33 -32.10 7.96
N GLY A 14 -13.17 -31.74 8.91
CA GLY A 14 -12.75 -31.18 10.20
C GLY A 14 -12.65 -29.66 10.22
N TRP A 15 -12.91 -28.98 9.09
CA TRP A 15 -13.12 -27.55 9.04
C TRP A 15 -14.60 -27.23 9.14
N GLU A 16 -14.94 -26.02 9.61
CA GLU A 16 -16.33 -25.56 9.72
C GLU A 16 -16.50 -24.18 9.16
N TRP A 17 -17.64 -23.97 8.46
CA TRP A 17 -18.12 -22.65 8.10
C TRP A 17 -18.88 -22.05 9.29
N CYS A 18 -18.58 -20.83 9.64
CA CYS A 18 -19.30 -20.15 10.70
C CYS A 18 -19.37 -18.64 10.45
N ARG A 19 -20.22 -17.96 11.21
CA ARG A 19 -20.21 -16.49 11.26
C ARG A 19 -19.06 -16.01 12.14
N PHE A 20 -18.48 -14.87 11.80
CA PHE A 20 -17.40 -14.29 12.60
C PHE A 20 -17.84 -14.07 14.05
N SER A 21 -19.13 -13.79 14.27
CA SER A 21 -19.73 -13.69 15.62
C SER A 21 -19.56 -14.94 16.48
N SER A 22 -19.36 -16.10 15.89
CA SER A 22 -19.21 -17.37 16.62
C SER A 22 -17.88 -17.54 17.35
N ILE A 23 -16.85 -16.74 16.98
CA ILE A 23 -15.48 -16.94 17.48
C ILE A 23 -14.98 -15.85 18.44
N TYR A 24 -15.76 -14.83 18.70
CA TYR A 24 -15.38 -13.77 19.63
C TYR A 24 -16.38 -13.61 20.80
N LYS A 25 -15.92 -12.97 21.87
CA LYS A 25 -16.74 -12.66 23.05
C LYS A 25 -17.49 -11.34 22.88
N THR A 26 -16.81 -10.32 22.38
CA THR A 26 -17.37 -8.95 22.29
C THR A 26 -16.92 -8.29 21.00
N LEU A 27 -17.86 -7.63 20.33
CA LEU A 27 -17.62 -6.73 19.22
C LEU A 27 -18.21 -5.36 19.58
N THR A 28 -17.37 -4.35 19.62
CA THR A 28 -17.76 -2.95 19.87
C THR A 28 -16.97 -2.02 18.95
N ASP A 29 -17.27 -0.74 18.97
CA ASP A 29 -16.48 0.28 18.27
C ASP A 29 -16.14 1.45 19.21
N GLY A 30 -15.26 2.33 18.77
CA GLY A 30 -14.88 3.52 19.51
C GLY A 30 -16.00 4.53 19.64
N THR A 31 -15.71 5.68 20.24
CA THR A 31 -16.72 6.73 20.47
C THR A 31 -17.25 7.32 19.16
N HIS A 32 -18.53 7.61 19.11
CA HIS A 32 -19.21 8.27 17.99
C HIS A 32 -19.17 9.81 18.11
N SER A 33 -18.94 10.33 19.30
CA SER A 33 -18.75 11.75 19.55
C SER A 33 -17.26 12.12 19.44
N THR A 34 -16.98 13.31 18.94
CA THR A 34 -15.63 13.85 18.93
C THR A 34 -15.24 14.19 20.37
N PRO A 35 -14.16 13.59 20.92
CA PRO A 35 -13.71 13.87 22.27
C PRO A 35 -13.07 15.25 22.39
N HIS A 36 -12.87 15.72 23.62
CA HIS A 36 -12.08 16.92 23.89
C HIS A 36 -10.58 16.60 23.76
N TYR A 37 -9.96 17.10 22.69
CA TYR A 37 -8.53 16.87 22.48
C TYR A 37 -7.68 17.76 23.37
N THR A 38 -6.59 17.16 23.86
CA THR A 38 -5.58 17.80 24.69
C THR A 38 -4.21 17.79 23.99
N GLU A 39 -3.27 18.61 24.43
CA GLU A 39 -1.91 18.62 23.88
C GLU A 39 -1.11 17.36 24.28
N SER A 40 -1.45 16.77 25.43
CA SER A 40 -0.80 15.56 25.97
C SER A 40 -1.82 14.76 26.78
N GLY A 41 -1.54 13.49 27.05
CA GLY A 41 -2.41 12.59 27.82
C GLY A 41 -2.49 11.19 27.20
N ILE A 42 -3.70 10.62 27.21
CA ILE A 42 -3.93 9.28 26.64
C ILE A 42 -4.11 9.38 25.12
N PRO A 43 -3.37 8.57 24.33
CA PRO A 43 -3.53 8.55 22.89
C PRO A 43 -4.95 8.19 22.44
N PHE A 44 -5.43 8.90 21.44
CA PHE A 44 -6.74 8.67 20.83
C PHE A 44 -6.57 8.33 19.36
N LEU A 45 -6.82 7.06 19.02
CA LEU A 45 -6.51 6.48 17.72
C LEU A 45 -7.74 6.38 16.81
N SER A 46 -7.49 6.45 15.52
CA SER A 46 -8.48 6.31 14.46
C SER A 46 -7.91 5.43 13.32
N VAL A 47 -8.67 5.23 12.26
CA VAL A 47 -8.24 4.40 11.12
C VAL A 47 -6.89 4.84 10.53
N LYS A 48 -6.56 6.13 10.52
CA LYS A 48 -5.28 6.65 10.01
C LYS A 48 -4.06 6.11 10.77
N ASP A 49 -4.26 5.78 12.06
CA ASP A 49 -3.19 5.37 12.97
C ASP A 49 -2.90 3.85 12.85
N MET A 50 -3.71 3.09 12.08
CA MET A 50 -3.51 1.66 11.81
C MET A 50 -3.62 1.26 10.34
N SER A 51 -3.89 2.19 9.42
CA SER A 51 -4.13 1.88 7.99
C SER A 51 -2.94 1.23 7.27
N SER A 52 -1.75 1.30 7.85
CA SER A 52 -0.55 0.61 7.37
C SER A 52 -0.38 -0.84 7.88
N GLY A 53 -1.36 -1.38 8.62
CA GLY A 53 -1.26 -2.68 9.29
C GLY A 53 -0.40 -2.67 10.56
N ILE A 54 0.07 -1.49 10.97
CA ILE A 54 0.87 -1.29 12.19
C ILE A 54 0.22 -0.17 13.01
N LEU A 55 0.10 -0.39 14.32
CA LEU A 55 -0.43 0.61 15.24
C LEU A 55 0.62 1.71 15.47
N ARG A 56 0.27 2.95 15.13
CA ARG A 56 1.18 4.10 15.24
C ARG A 56 0.65 5.10 16.25
N PHE A 57 1.54 5.59 17.11
CA PHE A 57 1.27 6.60 18.11
C PHE A 57 1.91 7.96 17.76
N ASN A 58 2.60 8.05 16.63
CA ASN A 58 3.19 9.29 16.14
C ASN A 58 2.12 10.15 15.46
N ASN A 59 2.05 11.44 15.80
CA ASN A 59 1.04 12.38 15.29
C ASN A 59 -0.41 12.00 15.60
N THR A 60 -0.63 11.25 16.69
CA THR A 60 -1.96 10.95 17.18
C THR A 60 -2.50 12.11 18.03
N LYS A 61 -3.80 12.17 18.21
CA LYS A 61 -4.45 13.08 19.15
C LYS A 61 -4.41 12.51 20.55
N TYR A 62 -4.61 13.36 21.55
CA TYR A 62 -4.65 12.96 22.95
C TYR A 62 -5.96 13.41 23.56
N ILE A 63 -6.38 12.70 24.61
CA ILE A 63 -7.53 13.01 25.46
C ILE A 63 -7.11 12.99 26.92
N SER A 64 -7.93 13.57 27.79
CA SER A 64 -7.69 13.52 29.23
C SER A 64 -7.86 12.10 29.78
N GLU A 65 -7.23 11.81 30.91
CA GLU A 65 -7.34 10.53 31.61
C GLU A 65 -8.81 10.28 32.05
N ASN A 66 -9.53 11.30 32.53
CA ASN A 66 -10.92 11.20 32.91
C ASN A 66 -11.81 10.77 31.72
N GLU A 67 -11.58 11.37 30.55
CA GLU A 67 -12.32 11.03 29.35
C GLU A 67 -12.01 9.60 28.88
N HIS A 68 -10.75 9.20 28.95
CA HIS A 68 -10.33 7.83 28.67
C HIS A 68 -11.07 6.82 29.58
N ILE A 69 -11.14 7.07 30.89
CA ILE A 69 -11.83 6.21 31.85
C ILE A 69 -13.32 6.06 31.47
N GLU A 70 -13.99 7.15 31.11
CA GLU A 70 -15.40 7.10 30.68
C GLU A 70 -15.59 6.30 29.39
N LEU A 71 -14.74 6.53 28.38
CA LEU A 71 -14.80 5.79 27.11
C LEU A 71 -14.48 4.31 27.28
N SER A 72 -13.57 3.97 28.18
CA SER A 72 -13.13 2.61 28.49
C SER A 72 -14.23 1.76 29.14
N LYS A 73 -15.24 2.35 29.76
CA LYS A 73 -16.41 1.61 30.27
C LYS A 73 -17.14 0.83 29.16
N ARG A 74 -17.16 1.36 27.95
CA ARG A 74 -17.79 0.72 26.78
C ARG A 74 -16.78 0.03 25.86
N CYS A 75 -15.65 0.66 25.62
CA CYS A 75 -14.66 0.20 24.65
C CYS A 75 -13.26 0.42 25.19
N HIS A 76 -12.66 -0.65 25.71
CA HIS A 76 -11.34 -0.65 26.32
C HIS A 76 -10.40 -1.58 25.56
N PRO A 77 -9.62 -1.07 24.60
CA PRO A 77 -8.63 -1.86 23.87
C PRO A 77 -7.53 -2.37 24.80
N GLN A 78 -7.19 -3.65 24.70
CA GLN A 78 -6.17 -4.29 25.50
C GLN A 78 -5.27 -5.17 24.62
N LYS A 79 -4.06 -5.43 25.09
CA LYS A 79 -3.15 -6.35 24.41
C LYS A 79 -3.80 -7.70 24.16
N GLY A 80 -3.67 -8.16 22.94
CA GLY A 80 -4.24 -9.39 22.46
C GLY A 80 -5.65 -9.25 21.88
N ASP A 81 -6.30 -8.10 21.95
CA ASP A 81 -7.52 -7.82 21.23
C ASP A 81 -7.24 -7.59 19.74
N LEU A 82 -8.26 -7.76 18.89
CA LEU A 82 -8.20 -7.44 17.48
C LEU A 82 -8.88 -6.10 17.23
N LEU A 83 -8.14 -5.18 16.61
CA LEU A 83 -8.70 -3.97 15.98
C LEU A 83 -9.03 -4.26 14.54
N LEU A 84 -10.13 -3.68 14.06
CA LEU A 84 -10.57 -3.80 12.68
C LEU A 84 -11.01 -2.44 12.15
N SER A 85 -10.45 -2.01 11.04
CA SER A 85 -10.88 -0.76 10.42
C SER A 85 -12.27 -0.93 9.79
N LYS A 86 -13.21 -0.04 10.14
CA LYS A 86 -14.60 -0.14 9.69
C LYS A 86 -15.13 1.10 8.95
N VAL A 87 -14.45 2.26 9.06
CA VAL A 87 -14.85 3.50 8.34
C VAL A 87 -13.66 4.08 7.60
N GLY A 88 -13.87 4.48 6.36
CA GLY A 88 -12.84 4.97 5.44
C GLY A 88 -12.15 3.79 4.73
N THR A 89 -10.92 3.47 5.10
CA THR A 89 -10.28 2.20 4.68
C THR A 89 -10.84 1.08 5.55
N THR A 90 -11.63 0.19 4.98
CA THR A 90 -12.32 -0.88 5.70
C THR A 90 -11.61 -2.23 5.56
N GLY A 91 -11.74 -3.10 6.56
CA GLY A 91 -11.29 -4.50 6.49
C GLY A 91 -9.81 -4.73 6.82
N ILE A 92 -9.09 -3.77 7.41
CA ILE A 92 -7.72 -3.96 7.86
C ILE A 92 -7.74 -4.50 9.29
N PRO A 93 -7.25 -5.73 9.55
CA PRO A 93 -7.10 -6.30 10.88
C PRO A 93 -5.76 -5.92 11.52
N LEU A 94 -5.73 -5.79 12.83
CA LEU A 94 -4.51 -5.59 13.62
C LEU A 94 -4.68 -6.17 15.03
N ILE A 95 -3.73 -6.99 15.47
CA ILE A 95 -3.66 -7.43 16.87
C ILE A 95 -2.92 -6.38 17.71
N ILE A 96 -3.50 -6.03 18.84
CA ILE A 96 -2.86 -5.11 19.80
C ILE A 96 -1.73 -5.85 20.51
N GLU A 97 -0.49 -5.44 20.28
CA GLU A 97 0.70 -6.03 20.91
C GLU A 97 1.26 -5.18 22.07
N THR A 98 0.76 -3.94 22.21
CA THR A 98 1.23 -2.99 23.22
C THR A 98 0.41 -3.06 24.50
N GLU A 99 1.06 -2.80 25.64
CA GLU A 99 0.42 -2.57 26.94
C GLU A 99 0.02 -1.09 27.13
N LYS A 100 0.35 -0.21 26.18
CA LYS A 100 0.05 1.21 26.28
C LYS A 100 -1.47 1.43 26.22
N GLU A 101 -1.98 2.20 27.18
CA GLU A 101 -3.38 2.61 27.21
C GLU A 101 -3.69 3.59 26.08
N PHE A 102 -4.84 3.42 25.44
CA PHE A 102 -5.37 4.31 24.41
C PHE A 102 -6.88 4.15 24.24
N SER A 103 -7.52 5.16 23.70
CA SER A 103 -8.92 5.09 23.26
C SER A 103 -9.03 5.11 21.75
N ILE A 104 -10.16 4.66 21.21
CA ILE A 104 -10.38 4.59 19.77
C ILE A 104 -11.63 5.34 19.32
N PHE A 105 -11.58 5.83 18.09
CA PHE A 105 -12.70 6.46 17.41
C PHE A 105 -13.60 5.42 16.73
N VAL A 106 -14.84 5.79 16.42
CA VAL A 106 -15.85 4.96 15.72
C VAL A 106 -15.36 4.34 14.40
N SER A 107 -14.28 4.86 13.82
CA SER A 107 -13.68 4.30 12.61
C SER A 107 -12.99 2.95 12.82
N LEU A 108 -12.83 2.53 14.09
CA LEU A 108 -12.26 1.25 14.49
C LEU A 108 -13.27 0.43 15.27
N ALA A 109 -13.34 -0.86 14.95
CA ALA A 109 -14.01 -1.85 15.76
C ALA A 109 -12.99 -2.60 16.63
N LEU A 110 -13.40 -2.95 17.84
CA LEU A 110 -12.65 -3.73 18.81
C LEU A 110 -13.31 -5.09 19.00
N ILE A 111 -12.54 -6.15 18.87
CA ILE A 111 -12.98 -7.53 19.02
C ILE A 111 -12.18 -8.18 20.15
N LYS A 112 -12.91 -8.63 21.17
CA LYS A 112 -12.36 -9.38 22.30
C LYS A 112 -12.70 -10.85 22.17
N PHE A 113 -11.72 -11.71 22.37
CA PHE A 113 -11.89 -13.15 22.28
C PHE A 113 -12.24 -13.79 23.63
N THR A 114 -12.70 -15.01 23.60
CA THR A 114 -12.87 -15.87 24.79
C THR A 114 -11.51 -16.39 25.26
N SER A 115 -11.50 -17.12 26.36
CA SER A 115 -10.31 -17.83 26.82
C SER A 115 -9.92 -19.07 25.95
N ILE A 116 -10.82 -19.48 25.04
CA ILE A 116 -10.54 -20.58 24.10
C ILE A 116 -9.53 -20.06 23.06
N PRO A 117 -8.40 -20.74 22.88
CA PRO A 117 -7.34 -20.28 22.02
C PRO A 117 -7.73 -20.33 20.54
N ILE A 118 -7.49 -19.23 19.85
CA ILE A 118 -7.52 -19.12 18.38
C ILE A 118 -6.20 -18.49 17.96
N ASP A 119 -5.58 -18.98 16.88
CA ASP A 119 -4.38 -18.33 16.35
C ASP A 119 -4.75 -16.98 15.72
N LYS A 120 -4.24 -15.91 16.31
CA LYS A 120 -4.53 -14.53 15.88
C LYS A 120 -3.85 -14.18 14.57
N ARG A 121 -2.71 -14.80 14.24
CA ARG A 121 -2.05 -14.66 12.92
C ARG A 121 -2.95 -15.26 11.85
N PHE A 122 -3.51 -16.45 12.11
CA PHE A 122 -4.50 -17.05 11.21
C PHE A 122 -5.69 -16.12 10.96
N LEU A 123 -6.23 -15.48 12.00
CA LEU A 123 -7.33 -14.51 11.84
C LEU A 123 -6.92 -13.30 10.98
N ILE A 124 -5.72 -12.78 11.14
CA ILE A 124 -5.20 -11.72 10.28
C ILE A 124 -5.14 -12.18 8.82
N HIS A 125 -4.61 -13.36 8.55
CA HIS A 125 -4.54 -13.92 7.20
C HIS A 125 -5.93 -14.18 6.62
N LEU A 126 -6.84 -14.72 7.42
CA LEU A 126 -8.22 -14.98 7.04
C LEU A 126 -8.96 -13.68 6.68
N ILE A 127 -8.86 -12.64 7.52
CA ILE A 127 -9.51 -11.36 7.25
C ILE A 127 -8.92 -10.68 6.01
N ASN A 128 -7.62 -10.83 5.75
CA ASN A 128 -6.97 -10.33 4.56
C ASN A 128 -7.19 -11.19 3.31
N SER A 129 -7.81 -12.37 3.45
CA SER A 129 -8.08 -13.25 2.30
C SER A 129 -9.12 -12.66 1.35
N PRO A 130 -9.11 -13.04 0.05
CA PRO A 130 -10.15 -12.64 -0.90
C PRO A 130 -11.56 -12.96 -0.39
N LEU A 131 -11.75 -14.13 0.23
CA LEU A 131 -13.04 -14.54 0.81
C LEU A 131 -13.67 -13.50 1.74
N VAL A 132 -12.88 -12.92 2.64
CA VAL A 132 -13.38 -11.93 3.58
C VAL A 132 -13.39 -10.54 2.96
N GLN A 133 -12.37 -10.18 2.19
CA GLN A 133 -12.26 -8.85 1.56
C GLN A 133 -13.37 -8.59 0.53
N GLU A 134 -13.83 -9.59 -0.20
CA GLU A 134 -15.00 -9.49 -1.09
C GLU A 134 -16.26 -9.20 -0.29
N GLN A 135 -16.51 -9.91 0.80
CA GLN A 135 -17.64 -9.64 1.71
C GLN A 135 -17.56 -8.24 2.35
N VAL A 136 -16.35 -7.76 2.68
CA VAL A 136 -16.12 -6.38 3.14
C VAL A 136 -16.59 -5.38 2.08
N GLN A 137 -16.20 -5.58 0.82
CA GLN A 137 -16.56 -4.68 -0.28
C GLN A 137 -18.07 -4.66 -0.54
N GLU A 138 -18.71 -5.83 -0.57
CA GLU A 138 -20.14 -5.98 -0.80
C GLU A 138 -21.00 -5.39 0.33
N ASN A 139 -20.57 -5.57 1.59
CA ASN A 139 -21.31 -5.16 2.77
C ASN A 139 -20.93 -3.77 3.30
N THR A 140 -20.03 -3.07 2.61
CA THR A 140 -19.64 -1.71 2.95
C THR A 140 -20.62 -0.71 2.30
N ARG A 141 -21.21 0.19 3.09
CA ARG A 141 -22.17 1.20 2.64
C ARG A 141 -21.54 2.59 2.60
N GLY A 142 -21.99 3.44 1.67
CA GLY A 142 -21.60 4.85 1.55
C GLY A 142 -20.79 5.16 0.30
N VAL A 143 -21.03 6.34 -0.30
CA VAL A 143 -20.38 6.78 -1.56
C VAL A 143 -19.04 7.49 -1.28
N GLY A 144 -18.92 8.21 -0.17
CA GLY A 144 -17.70 8.94 0.20
C GLY A 144 -16.99 8.35 1.42
N ASN A 145 -17.72 8.07 2.48
CA ASN A 145 -17.22 7.38 3.66
C ASN A 145 -17.77 5.95 3.71
N LYS A 146 -16.99 5.03 3.20
CA LYS A 146 -17.31 3.60 3.28
C LYS A 146 -17.39 3.18 4.75
N ASN A 147 -18.44 2.46 5.13
CA ASN A 147 -18.65 1.97 6.49
C ASN A 147 -19.06 0.50 6.49
N TRP A 148 -18.23 -0.33 7.08
CA TRP A 148 -18.50 -1.74 7.35
C TRP A 148 -19.08 -1.85 8.76
N VAL A 149 -20.42 -1.84 8.85
CA VAL A 149 -21.14 -1.77 10.12
C VAL A 149 -20.93 -3.03 10.97
N LEU A 150 -21.04 -2.89 12.31
CA LEU A 150 -20.79 -3.99 13.25
C LEU A 150 -21.63 -5.24 12.98
N THR A 151 -22.88 -5.07 12.55
CA THR A 151 -23.74 -6.20 12.18
C THR A 151 -23.26 -6.94 10.94
N ALA A 152 -22.68 -6.24 9.97
CA ALA A 152 -22.06 -6.87 8.80
C ALA A 152 -20.78 -7.60 9.19
N ILE A 153 -19.93 -6.99 10.03
CA ILE A 153 -18.74 -7.64 10.60
C ILE A 153 -19.13 -8.95 11.31
N ALA A 154 -20.14 -8.90 12.18
CA ALA A 154 -20.64 -10.07 12.92
C ALA A 154 -21.13 -11.20 12.00
N ASN A 155 -21.77 -10.84 10.89
CA ASN A 155 -22.37 -11.78 9.94
C ASN A 155 -21.39 -12.26 8.85
N THR A 156 -20.16 -11.75 8.81
CA THR A 156 -19.15 -12.21 7.83
C THR A 156 -18.96 -13.72 7.94
N LEU A 157 -19.06 -14.40 6.79
CA LEU A 157 -18.84 -15.83 6.69
C LEU A 157 -17.34 -16.12 6.71
N ILE A 158 -16.92 -16.99 7.59
CA ILE A 158 -15.52 -17.40 7.74
C ILE A 158 -15.42 -18.92 7.81
N LEU A 159 -14.22 -19.42 7.53
CA LEU A 159 -13.86 -20.83 7.71
C LEU A 159 -12.95 -20.97 8.93
N LEU A 160 -13.14 -22.04 9.69
CA LEU A 160 -12.42 -22.28 10.93
C LEU A 160 -11.81 -23.69 10.94
N PRO A 161 -10.48 -23.79 10.73
CA PRO A 161 -9.73 -25.04 10.94
C PRO A 161 -9.56 -25.36 12.43
N PRO A 162 -9.22 -26.62 12.79
CA PRO A 162 -8.71 -26.95 14.12
C PRO A 162 -7.47 -26.11 14.49
N LEU A 163 -7.30 -25.79 15.78
CA LEU A 163 -6.25 -24.87 16.26
C LEU A 163 -4.83 -25.21 15.75
N ASN A 164 -4.45 -26.50 15.83
CA ASN A 164 -3.14 -26.93 15.37
C ASN A 164 -2.94 -26.73 13.86
N GLU A 165 -4.02 -26.74 13.11
CA GLU A 165 -3.98 -26.47 11.67
C GLU A 165 -3.92 -24.97 11.38
N GLN A 166 -4.63 -24.13 12.16
CA GLN A 166 -4.47 -22.68 12.11
C GLN A 166 -3.00 -22.28 12.29
N LEU A 167 -2.32 -22.83 13.30
CA LEU A 167 -0.90 -22.59 13.57
C LEU A 167 -0.02 -22.99 12.38
N ARG A 168 -0.20 -24.20 11.83
CA ARG A 168 0.58 -24.66 10.66
C ARG A 168 0.35 -23.80 9.42
N ILE A 169 -0.88 -23.35 9.19
CA ILE A 169 -1.21 -22.44 8.08
C ILE A 169 -0.50 -21.12 8.27
N SER A 170 -0.58 -20.53 9.46
CA SER A 170 0.09 -19.26 9.77
C SER A 170 1.61 -19.37 9.58
N ASP A 171 2.23 -20.39 10.15
CA ASP A 171 3.67 -20.62 10.01
C ASP A 171 4.08 -20.77 8.54
N LYS A 172 3.26 -21.44 7.72
CA LYS A 172 3.56 -21.60 6.30
C LYS A 172 3.40 -20.31 5.50
N ILE A 173 2.40 -19.50 5.81
CA ILE A 173 2.21 -18.18 5.19
C ILE A 173 3.36 -17.24 5.58
N ASP A 174 3.75 -17.24 6.85
CA ASP A 174 4.85 -16.42 7.36
C ASP A 174 6.20 -16.82 6.72
N GLU A 175 6.45 -18.12 6.49
CA GLU A 175 7.61 -18.63 5.76
C GLU A 175 7.62 -18.16 4.29
N LEU A 176 6.47 -18.17 3.62
CA LEU A 176 6.37 -17.85 2.19
C LEU A 176 6.34 -16.34 1.91
N SER A 177 5.81 -15.53 2.82
CA SER A 177 5.62 -14.08 2.64
C SER A 177 6.89 -13.32 2.23
N PRO A 178 8.07 -13.54 2.85
CA PRO A 178 9.29 -12.87 2.43
C PRO A 178 9.78 -13.32 1.04
N ILE A 179 9.52 -14.56 0.65
CA ILE A 179 9.87 -15.10 -0.68
C ILE A 179 9.02 -14.43 -1.75
N ILE A 180 7.71 -14.32 -1.51
CA ILE A 180 6.75 -13.64 -2.40
C ILE A 180 7.13 -12.16 -2.55
N SER A 181 7.47 -11.49 -1.45
CA SER A 181 7.90 -10.09 -1.46
C SER A 181 9.16 -9.88 -2.29
N LYS A 182 10.16 -10.76 -2.12
CA LYS A 182 11.39 -10.71 -2.91
C LYS A 182 11.13 -10.95 -4.40
N TYR A 183 10.26 -11.88 -4.73
CA TYR A 183 9.84 -12.13 -6.11
C TYR A 183 9.16 -10.88 -6.71
N ALA A 184 8.20 -10.28 -6.01
CA ALA A 184 7.49 -9.08 -6.46
C ALA A 184 8.45 -7.91 -6.73
N MET A 185 9.44 -7.68 -5.85
CA MET A 185 10.46 -6.65 -6.05
C MET A 185 11.32 -6.92 -7.30
N SER A 186 11.69 -8.19 -7.53
CA SER A 186 12.48 -8.59 -8.70
C SER A 186 11.70 -8.42 -10.00
N GLN A 187 10.43 -8.79 -9.99
CA GLN A 187 9.50 -8.60 -11.11
C GLN A 187 9.34 -7.12 -11.45
N GLN A 188 9.09 -6.27 -10.45
CA GLN A 188 8.96 -4.83 -10.65
C GLN A 188 10.24 -4.21 -11.25
N ARG A 189 11.40 -4.67 -10.80
CA ARG A 189 12.69 -4.23 -11.36
C ARG A 189 12.84 -4.61 -12.84
N LEU A 190 12.44 -5.84 -13.19
CA LEU A 190 12.48 -6.33 -14.57
C LEU A 190 11.53 -5.51 -15.47
N GLU A 191 10.31 -5.25 -15.01
CA GLU A 191 9.35 -4.42 -15.74
C GLU A 191 9.87 -3.00 -15.99
N ASN A 192 10.49 -2.37 -14.98
CA ASN A 192 11.09 -1.05 -15.10
C ASN A 192 12.28 -1.04 -16.11
N LEU A 193 13.09 -2.08 -16.11
CA LEU A 193 14.18 -2.22 -17.09
C LEU A 193 13.63 -2.37 -18.50
N ASN A 194 12.63 -3.23 -18.70
CA ASN A 194 12.01 -3.45 -20.00
C ASN A 194 11.32 -2.18 -20.55
N ALA A 195 10.64 -1.43 -19.70
CA ALA A 195 9.99 -0.17 -20.07
C ALA A 195 11.01 0.89 -20.55
N ASN A 196 12.21 0.91 -19.97
CA ASN A 196 13.22 1.91 -20.23
C ASN A 196 14.24 1.51 -21.31
N ILE A 197 14.32 0.23 -21.71
CA ILE A 197 15.40 -0.30 -22.57
C ILE A 197 15.51 0.46 -23.90
N ASN A 198 14.39 0.74 -24.58
CA ASN A 198 14.40 1.45 -25.86
C ASN A 198 14.95 2.88 -25.72
N GLY A 199 14.59 3.57 -24.65
CA GLY A 199 15.08 4.92 -24.35
C GLY A 199 16.59 4.94 -24.05
N LEU A 200 17.04 3.99 -23.25
CA LEU A 200 18.45 3.84 -22.90
C LEU A 200 19.29 3.47 -24.13
N LEU A 201 18.80 2.55 -24.97
CA LEU A 201 19.48 2.14 -26.19
C LEU A 201 19.64 3.32 -27.17
N ARG A 202 18.55 4.10 -27.40
CA ARG A 202 18.63 5.31 -28.23
C ARG A 202 19.66 6.31 -27.72
N LYS A 203 19.68 6.56 -26.39
CA LYS A 203 20.67 7.45 -25.77
C LYS A 203 22.10 6.94 -25.97
N SER A 204 22.32 5.65 -25.78
CA SER A 204 23.64 5.03 -25.98
C SER A 204 24.12 5.16 -27.44
N ILE A 205 23.24 4.86 -28.40
CA ILE A 205 23.58 5.00 -29.84
C ILE A 205 23.91 6.45 -30.18
N LEU A 206 23.10 7.42 -29.68
CA LEU A 206 23.41 8.84 -29.90
C LEU A 206 24.72 9.26 -29.25
N GLN A 207 25.02 8.76 -28.07
CA GLN A 207 26.29 9.01 -27.37
C GLN A 207 27.50 8.52 -28.20
N GLU A 208 27.44 7.28 -28.70
CA GLU A 208 28.49 6.70 -29.57
C GLU A 208 28.62 7.48 -30.90
N ALA A 209 27.46 7.90 -31.47
CA ALA A 209 27.44 8.70 -32.69
C ALA A 209 28.16 10.07 -32.51
N ILE A 210 27.81 10.80 -31.42
CA ILE A 210 28.42 12.11 -31.12
C ILE A 210 29.90 12.01 -30.80
N GLN A 211 30.33 10.88 -30.22
CA GLN A 211 31.74 10.62 -29.94
C GLN A 211 32.54 10.14 -31.17
N GLY A 212 31.90 9.99 -32.32
CA GLY A 212 32.55 9.49 -33.55
C GLY A 212 32.94 8.01 -33.49
N LYS A 213 32.31 7.25 -32.58
CA LYS A 213 32.61 5.81 -32.38
C LYS A 213 31.61 4.87 -33.07
N LEU A 214 30.45 5.40 -33.50
CA LEU A 214 29.38 4.58 -34.07
C LEU A 214 29.76 4.00 -35.45
N ILE A 215 30.50 4.78 -36.24
CA ILE A 215 30.97 4.39 -37.58
C ILE A 215 32.47 4.66 -37.68
N PRO A 216 33.25 3.82 -38.44
CA PRO A 216 34.65 4.10 -38.71
C PRO A 216 34.79 5.35 -39.56
N GLN A 217 35.83 6.15 -39.28
CA GLN A 217 36.16 7.32 -40.09
C GLN A 217 36.82 6.89 -41.39
N ILE A 218 36.37 7.48 -42.49
CA ILE A 218 36.88 7.23 -43.84
C ILE A 218 37.70 8.47 -44.26
N LYS A 219 39.00 8.30 -44.53
CA LYS A 219 39.91 9.41 -44.83
C LYS A 219 39.57 10.15 -46.14
N GLU A 220 38.97 9.45 -47.09
CA GLU A 220 38.59 9.94 -48.40
C GLU A 220 37.39 10.91 -48.37
N GLU A 221 36.66 10.93 -47.27
CA GLU A 221 35.46 11.81 -47.09
C GLU A 221 35.83 13.26 -46.74
N GLY A 222 37.13 13.56 -46.57
CA GLY A 222 37.61 14.91 -46.24
C GLY A 222 37.53 15.22 -44.74
N THR A 223 37.71 16.50 -44.41
CA THR A 223 37.75 16.95 -43.02
C THR A 223 36.63 17.96 -42.73
N ALA A 224 36.18 18.02 -41.45
CA ALA A 224 35.25 19.04 -41.01
C ALA A 224 35.79 20.46 -41.17
N GLN A 225 37.12 20.62 -41.16
CA GLN A 225 37.81 21.89 -41.38
C GLN A 225 37.63 22.38 -42.81
N GLU A 226 37.76 21.49 -43.80
CA GLU A 226 37.52 21.78 -45.23
C GLU A 226 36.05 22.17 -45.45
N LEU A 227 35.12 21.45 -44.84
CA LEU A 227 33.70 21.76 -44.94
C LEU A 227 33.35 23.14 -44.30
N LEU A 228 33.93 23.47 -43.16
CA LEU A 228 33.78 24.77 -42.52
C LEU A 228 34.33 25.92 -43.39
N GLU A 229 35.45 25.71 -44.07
CA GLU A 229 36.01 26.71 -44.98
C GLU A 229 35.11 26.92 -46.21
N GLN A 230 34.56 25.86 -46.80
CA GLN A 230 33.58 25.98 -47.89
C GLN A 230 32.32 26.76 -47.44
N ILE A 231 31.79 26.47 -46.27
CA ILE A 231 30.64 27.20 -45.70
C ILE A 231 30.97 28.68 -45.45
N ARG A 232 32.20 28.97 -45.01
CA ARG A 232 32.67 30.35 -44.80
C ARG A 232 32.73 31.13 -46.11
N GLN A 233 33.28 30.52 -47.18
CA GLN A 233 33.36 31.10 -48.51
C GLN A 233 31.97 31.37 -49.10
N GLU A 234 31.03 30.42 -48.96
CA GLU A 234 29.65 30.59 -49.40
C GLU A 234 28.94 31.73 -48.67
N LYS A 235 29.08 31.78 -47.33
CA LYS A 235 28.54 32.88 -46.54
C LYS A 235 29.07 34.25 -46.96
N PHE A 236 30.37 34.33 -47.25
CA PHE A 236 31.01 35.56 -47.70
C PHE A 236 30.43 36.01 -49.06
N GLN A 237 30.23 35.10 -49.99
CA GLN A 237 29.60 35.40 -51.28
C GLN A 237 28.15 35.86 -51.11
N LEU A 238 27.34 35.18 -50.27
CA LEU A 238 25.97 35.61 -49.99
C LEU A 238 25.85 36.97 -49.36
N VAL A 239 26.79 37.36 -48.52
CA VAL A 239 26.87 38.74 -47.99
C VAL A 239 27.20 39.77 -49.06
N LYS A 240 28.14 39.42 -49.98
CA LYS A 240 28.51 40.25 -51.10
C LYS A 240 27.35 40.48 -52.09
N ASP A 241 26.54 39.44 -52.29
CA ASP A 241 25.32 39.47 -53.10
C ASP A 241 24.10 40.14 -52.42
N GLY A 242 24.27 40.62 -51.20
CA GLY A 242 23.20 41.27 -50.43
C GLY A 242 22.12 40.31 -49.89
N LYS A 243 22.34 39.01 -50.02
CA LYS A 243 21.40 37.97 -49.58
C LYS A 243 21.55 37.59 -48.09
N LEU A 244 22.68 37.97 -47.47
CA LEU A 244 22.98 37.70 -46.07
C LEU A 244 23.50 38.95 -45.36
N LYS A 245 23.15 39.16 -44.10
CA LYS A 245 23.68 40.33 -43.33
C LYS A 245 25.14 40.09 -42.92
N LYS A 246 25.95 41.17 -42.87
CA LYS A 246 27.35 41.12 -42.43
C LYS A 246 27.55 40.49 -41.05
N SER A 247 26.57 40.61 -40.15
CA SER A 247 26.60 40.00 -38.83
C SER A 247 26.67 38.44 -38.86
N ALA A 248 26.35 37.81 -39.99
CA ALA A 248 26.39 36.35 -40.14
C ALA A 248 27.85 35.84 -40.47
N LEU A 249 28.81 36.75 -40.68
CA LEU A 249 30.22 36.44 -40.86
C LEU A 249 31.04 36.50 -39.55
N THR A 250 30.37 36.81 -38.42
CA THR A 250 31.06 36.78 -37.12
C THR A 250 31.47 35.35 -36.78
N ASP A 251 32.75 35.12 -36.82
CA ASP A 251 33.37 33.89 -36.31
C ASP A 251 33.11 33.81 -34.81
N SER A 252 32.38 32.81 -34.40
CA SER A 252 32.48 32.32 -33.03
C SER A 252 33.82 31.62 -32.93
N VAL A 253 34.87 32.35 -32.55
CA VAL A 253 36.13 31.78 -32.13
C VAL A 253 35.83 31.02 -30.82
N ILE A 254 35.98 29.72 -30.83
CA ILE A 254 36.11 28.92 -29.63
C ILE A 254 37.54 29.04 -29.12
#